data_9c71e69acaaee36d1a4ac45b6c2dc290
#
_entry.id   9c71e69acaaee36d1a4ac45b6c2dc290
#
_cell.length_a   1.000
_cell.length_b   1.000
_cell.length_c   1.000
_cell.angle_alpha   90.00
_cell.angle_beta   90.00
_cell.angle_gamma   90.00
#
_symmetry.space_group_name_H-M   'P 1'
#
loop_
_entity.id
_entity.type
_entity.pdbx_description
1 polymer ?
#
loop_
_entity_poly.entity_id
_entity_poly.type
_entity_poly.pdbx_seq_one_letter_code
_entity_poly.pdbx_strand_id
1 'polypeptide(L)'
;MMDWFKDLPLVFETPHWLWLLLIAPVLLVLRGQSGRTSSVLYPSAGLVLGVSRKVHRRWGGVPGLLHLIKILSLCLLVVALARPKWRKGSVTESERSGVDIVLGLDLSGSMWAHDFEVRNKPTDRLSVVKKVIEEFIRERPDDRIGIVAFSGAPYLVSPLTLNHDWVLENLDRLRIGSIPEQGTAIGSAIGMAVNRLNKQKSESRLIVLLTDGANNAGQIEPVQAAEAAASFKIKIYTIGAGQ
;
A
#
# COMPACT_ATOMS: atom_id res chain seq x y z
N MET A 1 -3.29 -23.14 -20.47
CA MET A 1 -3.18 -22.27 -21.67
C MET A 1 -3.79 -20.90 -21.31
N MET A 2 -3.12 -20.08 -20.50
CA MET A 2 -3.47 -18.64 -20.28
C MET A 2 -2.63 -17.98 -19.19
N ASP A 3 -1.30 -18.27 -19.15
CA ASP A 3 -0.40 -17.69 -18.14
C ASP A 3 0.27 -16.38 -18.57
N TRP A 4 0.22 -16.03 -19.85
CA TRP A 4 0.83 -14.80 -20.36
C TRP A 4 0.12 -13.50 -19.94
N PHE A 5 -1.11 -13.57 -19.43
CA PHE A 5 -1.82 -12.41 -18.88
C PHE A 5 -1.33 -11.97 -17.50
N LYS A 6 -0.55 -12.79 -16.81
CA LYS A 6 -0.04 -12.46 -15.46
C LYS A 6 1.08 -11.42 -15.47
N ASP A 7 1.77 -11.27 -16.59
CA ASP A 7 2.94 -10.38 -16.72
C ASP A 7 2.60 -9.00 -17.31
N LEU A 8 1.32 -8.73 -17.59
CA LEU A 8 0.92 -7.41 -18.07
C LEU A 8 0.95 -6.38 -16.92
N PRO A 9 1.58 -5.21 -17.14
CA PRO A 9 1.67 -4.15 -16.13
C PRO A 9 0.31 -3.48 -15.83
N LEU A 10 -0.76 -3.87 -16.55
CA LEU A 10 -2.12 -3.36 -16.42
C LEU A 10 -3.02 -4.42 -15.80
N VAL A 11 -3.60 -4.09 -14.65
CA VAL A 11 -4.63 -4.90 -13.98
C VAL A 11 -5.95 -4.14 -14.01
N PHE A 12 -7.02 -4.82 -14.40
CA PHE A 12 -8.36 -4.27 -14.37
C PHE A 12 -9.02 -4.54 -13.02
N GLU A 13 -9.52 -3.51 -12.36
CA GLU A 13 -10.19 -3.65 -11.06
C GLU A 13 -11.52 -4.39 -11.20
N THR A 14 -12.24 -4.14 -12.29
CA THR A 14 -13.56 -4.73 -12.59
C THR A 14 -13.58 -5.33 -14.00
N PRO A 15 -12.97 -6.51 -14.22
CA PRO A 15 -12.82 -7.10 -15.57
C PRO A 15 -14.15 -7.52 -16.20
N HIS A 16 -15.21 -7.72 -15.42
CA HIS A 16 -16.52 -8.11 -15.94
C HIS A 16 -17.15 -7.07 -16.90
N TRP A 17 -16.80 -5.78 -16.77
CA TRP A 17 -17.27 -4.77 -17.71
C TRP A 17 -16.70 -4.92 -19.12
N LEU A 18 -15.60 -5.65 -19.30
CA LEU A 18 -15.04 -5.94 -20.62
C LEU A 18 -15.98 -6.79 -21.48
N TRP A 19 -16.93 -7.54 -20.90
CA TRP A 19 -17.94 -8.29 -21.64
C TRP A 19 -18.83 -7.37 -22.49
N LEU A 20 -18.99 -6.09 -22.10
CA LEU A 20 -19.72 -5.10 -22.90
C LEU A 20 -19.05 -4.81 -24.25
N LEU A 21 -17.75 -5.08 -24.41
CA LEU A 21 -17.06 -4.97 -25.70
C LEU A 21 -17.67 -5.92 -26.76
N LEU A 22 -18.25 -7.05 -26.35
CA LEU A 22 -18.94 -7.97 -27.26
C LEU A 22 -20.21 -7.36 -27.87
N ILE A 23 -20.76 -6.31 -27.28
CA ILE A 23 -21.93 -5.60 -27.81
C ILE A 23 -21.54 -4.74 -29.02
N ALA A 24 -20.31 -4.27 -29.10
CA ALA A 24 -19.84 -3.42 -30.18
C ALA A 24 -19.97 -4.04 -31.59
N PRO A 25 -19.53 -5.30 -31.84
CA PRO A 25 -19.73 -5.96 -33.13
C PRO A 25 -21.23 -6.27 -33.41
N VAL A 26 -22.02 -6.57 -32.38
CA VAL A 26 -23.47 -6.78 -32.55
C VAL A 26 -24.14 -5.51 -33.03
N LEU A 27 -23.81 -4.34 -32.48
CA LEU A 27 -24.33 -3.05 -32.92
C LEU A 27 -23.90 -2.70 -34.34
N LEU A 28 -22.71 -3.12 -34.78
CA LEU A 28 -22.26 -2.98 -36.16
C LEU A 28 -23.08 -3.80 -37.14
N VAL A 29 -23.37 -5.08 -36.80
CA VAL A 29 -24.13 -5.99 -37.65
C VAL A 29 -25.58 -5.55 -37.74
N LEU A 30 -26.22 -5.19 -36.63
CA LEU A 30 -27.63 -4.75 -36.60
C LEU A 30 -27.85 -3.48 -37.44
N ARG A 31 -26.87 -2.59 -37.48
CA ARG A 31 -26.98 -1.34 -38.25
C ARG A 31 -26.79 -1.56 -39.76
N GLY A 32 -26.04 -2.57 -40.17
CA GLY A 32 -25.91 -2.96 -41.57
C GLY A 32 -27.26 -3.40 -42.20
N GLN A 33 -28.24 -3.73 -41.36
CA GLN A 33 -29.57 -4.15 -41.80
C GLN A 33 -30.65 -3.03 -41.76
N SER A 34 -30.33 -1.87 -41.15
CA SER A 34 -31.27 -0.75 -41.04
C SER A 34 -31.15 0.23 -42.20
N GLY A 35 -31.38 -0.23 -43.40
CA GLY A 35 -31.24 0.50 -44.66
C GLY A 35 -32.46 1.30 -45.09
N ARG A 36 -33.39 1.68 -44.22
CA ARG A 36 -34.51 2.58 -44.58
C ARG A 36 -34.44 3.87 -43.81
N THR A 37 -33.72 4.85 -44.39
CA THR A 37 -33.93 6.27 -44.01
C THR A 37 -35.31 6.70 -44.47
N SER A 38 -36.12 7.23 -43.55
CA SER A 38 -37.39 7.90 -43.92
C SER A 38 -37.10 8.96 -44.99
N SER A 39 -37.55 8.70 -46.20
CA SER A 39 -37.48 9.66 -47.29
C SER A 39 -38.66 10.62 -47.19
N VAL A 40 -38.38 11.90 -46.94
CA VAL A 40 -39.39 12.94 -47.12
C VAL A 40 -39.47 13.24 -48.61
N LEU A 41 -40.63 12.98 -49.24
CA LEU A 41 -40.90 13.29 -50.63
C LEU A 41 -41.02 14.79 -50.81
N TYR A 42 -39.96 15.43 -51.31
CA TYR A 42 -39.98 16.83 -51.75
C TYR A 42 -40.37 16.87 -53.23
N PRO A 43 -41.40 17.67 -53.63
CA PRO A 43 -41.90 17.69 -55.00
C PRO A 43 -40.91 18.28 -56.02
N SER A 44 -39.83 18.92 -55.61
CA SER A 44 -38.81 19.49 -56.49
C SER A 44 -37.51 18.70 -56.57
N ALA A 45 -37.50 17.43 -56.25
CA ALA A 45 -36.29 16.59 -56.20
C ALA A 45 -35.58 16.40 -57.56
N GLY A 46 -36.28 16.61 -58.67
CA GLY A 46 -35.70 16.45 -60.02
C GLY A 46 -34.51 17.36 -60.33
N LEU A 47 -34.49 18.58 -59.80
CA LEU A 47 -33.41 19.55 -60.02
C LEU A 47 -32.15 19.27 -59.17
N VAL A 48 -32.29 18.57 -58.05
CA VAL A 48 -31.18 18.28 -57.11
C VAL A 48 -30.52 16.95 -57.41
N LEU A 49 -31.19 16.02 -58.10
CA LEU A 49 -30.67 14.68 -58.38
C LEU A 49 -29.39 14.67 -59.23
N GLY A 50 -29.19 15.65 -60.09
CA GLY A 50 -27.98 15.78 -60.93
C GLY A 50 -26.72 16.14 -60.11
N VAL A 51 -26.89 16.93 -59.05
CA VAL A 51 -25.77 17.36 -58.18
C VAL A 51 -25.51 16.32 -57.10
N SER A 52 -26.52 15.65 -56.61
CA SER A 52 -26.41 14.69 -55.51
C SER A 52 -25.59 13.43 -55.86
N ARG A 53 -25.62 12.98 -57.15
CA ARG A 53 -24.80 11.80 -57.57
C ARG A 53 -23.30 12.04 -57.48
N LYS A 54 -22.78 13.25 -57.69
CA LYS A 54 -21.34 13.56 -57.57
C LYS A 54 -20.90 13.77 -56.12
N VAL A 55 -21.77 14.30 -55.28
CA VAL A 55 -21.47 14.54 -53.87
C VAL A 55 -21.48 13.25 -53.06
N HIS A 56 -22.44 12.35 -53.33
CA HIS A 56 -22.52 11.06 -52.59
C HIS A 56 -21.31 10.17 -52.79
N ARG A 57 -20.68 10.23 -53.97
CA ARG A 57 -19.48 9.40 -54.27
C ARG A 57 -18.20 9.96 -53.61
N ARG A 58 -18.14 11.25 -53.30
CA ARG A 58 -16.99 11.88 -52.61
C ARG A 58 -17.12 11.90 -51.09
N TRP A 59 -18.35 11.80 -50.55
CA TRP A 59 -18.62 11.92 -49.14
C TRP A 59 -19.08 10.57 -48.49
N GLY A 60 -19.04 9.50 -49.22
CA GLY A 60 -19.37 8.17 -48.72
C GLY A 60 -18.49 7.69 -47.54
N GLY A 61 -17.35 8.35 -47.32
CA GLY A 61 -16.47 8.09 -46.18
C GLY A 61 -16.90 8.80 -44.87
N VAL A 62 -17.60 9.94 -44.95
CA VAL A 62 -17.89 10.73 -43.72
C VAL A 62 -18.87 10.04 -42.76
N PRO A 63 -20.03 9.48 -43.22
CA PRO A 63 -20.89 8.73 -42.31
C PRO A 63 -20.22 7.49 -41.73
N GLY A 64 -19.31 6.86 -42.50
CA GLY A 64 -18.48 5.73 -42.00
C GLY A 64 -17.50 6.18 -40.92
N LEU A 65 -16.82 7.31 -41.13
CA LEU A 65 -15.88 7.89 -40.16
C LEU A 65 -16.58 8.27 -38.85
N LEU A 66 -17.73 8.94 -38.92
CA LEU A 66 -18.51 9.31 -37.73
C LEU A 66 -18.96 8.08 -36.92
N HIS A 67 -19.23 6.95 -37.61
CA HIS A 67 -19.62 5.71 -36.96
C HIS A 67 -18.43 5.04 -36.29
N LEU A 68 -17.28 5.04 -36.95
CA LEU A 68 -16.04 4.52 -36.38
C LEU A 68 -15.68 5.32 -35.11
N ILE A 69 -15.82 6.63 -35.12
CA ILE A 69 -15.61 7.47 -33.95
C ILE A 69 -16.58 7.12 -32.79
N LYS A 70 -17.86 6.89 -33.10
CA LYS A 70 -18.84 6.50 -32.08
C LYS A 70 -18.53 5.13 -31.44
N ILE A 71 -18.12 4.15 -32.25
CA ILE A 71 -17.72 2.83 -31.75
C ILE A 71 -16.45 2.92 -30.94
N LEU A 72 -15.46 3.67 -31.43
CA LEU A 72 -14.22 3.90 -30.69
C LEU A 72 -14.49 4.57 -29.33
N SER A 73 -15.37 5.58 -29.29
CA SER A 73 -15.80 6.25 -28.07
C SER A 73 -16.48 5.28 -27.11
N LEU A 74 -17.35 4.38 -27.61
CA LEU A 74 -17.99 3.35 -26.78
C LEU A 74 -16.96 2.37 -26.22
N CYS A 75 -16.04 1.89 -27.04
CA CYS A 75 -14.96 1.01 -26.58
C CYS A 75 -14.08 1.66 -25.51
N LEU A 76 -13.70 2.93 -25.71
CA LEU A 76 -12.92 3.67 -24.72
C LEU A 76 -13.69 3.86 -23.41
N LEU A 77 -15.00 4.10 -23.48
CA LEU A 77 -15.85 4.22 -22.30
C LEU A 77 -15.90 2.88 -21.53
N VAL A 78 -16.05 1.75 -22.22
CA VAL A 78 -16.03 0.42 -21.57
C VAL A 78 -14.68 0.15 -20.93
N VAL A 79 -13.57 0.49 -21.60
CA VAL A 79 -12.23 0.36 -21.00
C VAL A 79 -12.07 1.24 -19.77
N ALA A 80 -12.61 2.46 -19.81
CA ALA A 80 -12.59 3.37 -18.64
C ALA A 80 -13.40 2.80 -17.46
N LEU A 81 -14.58 2.18 -17.73
CA LEU A 81 -15.36 1.50 -16.70
C LEU A 81 -14.62 0.31 -16.08
N ALA A 82 -13.80 -0.39 -16.86
CA ALA A 82 -12.98 -1.50 -16.36
C ALA A 82 -11.86 -1.05 -15.41
N ARG A 83 -11.65 0.28 -15.23
CA ARG A 83 -10.67 0.90 -14.33
C ARG A 83 -9.29 0.28 -14.46
N PRO A 84 -8.57 0.51 -15.59
CA PRO A 84 -7.21 0.03 -15.73
C PRO A 84 -6.31 0.72 -14.70
N LYS A 85 -5.64 -0.08 -13.87
CA LYS A 85 -4.62 0.37 -12.91
C LYS A 85 -3.26 -0.12 -13.37
N TRP A 86 -2.29 0.77 -13.41
CA TRP A 86 -0.89 0.37 -13.55
C TRP A 86 -0.51 -0.39 -12.28
N ARG A 87 -0.09 -1.63 -12.44
CA ARG A 87 0.58 -2.35 -11.38
C ARG A 87 1.93 -1.65 -11.16
N LYS A 88 1.96 -0.58 -10.38
CA LYS A 88 3.21 -0.18 -9.71
C LYS A 88 3.56 -1.40 -8.88
N GLY A 89 4.70 -2.03 -9.19
CA GLY A 89 5.10 -3.26 -8.55
C GLY A 89 4.89 -3.17 -7.04
N SER A 90 3.72 -3.60 -6.58
CA SER A 90 3.61 -4.11 -5.24
C SER A 90 4.46 -5.37 -5.32
N VAL A 91 5.71 -5.26 -4.89
CA VAL A 91 6.47 -6.42 -4.49
C VAL A 91 5.46 -7.25 -3.72
N THR A 92 5.11 -8.41 -4.27
CA THR A 92 4.26 -9.37 -3.60
C THR A 92 4.95 -9.65 -2.28
N GLU A 93 4.45 -9.01 -1.19
CA GLU A 93 4.98 -9.19 0.17
C GLU A 93 4.91 -10.64 0.64
N SER A 94 4.42 -11.54 -0.23
CA SER A 94 4.01 -12.89 0.13
C SER A 94 5.08 -13.97 0.01
N GLU A 95 6.27 -13.72 -0.54
CA GLU A 95 7.22 -14.82 -0.81
C GLU A 95 8.68 -14.53 -0.45
N ARG A 96 8.99 -13.40 0.17
CA ARG A 96 10.28 -13.27 0.83
C ARG A 96 10.16 -13.92 2.18
N SER A 97 10.96 -14.94 2.40
CA SER A 97 11.14 -15.69 3.65
C SER A 97 11.76 -14.82 4.77
N GLY A 98 11.41 -13.53 4.82
CA GLY A 98 11.86 -12.59 5.82
C GLY A 98 11.13 -12.75 7.15
N VAL A 99 11.76 -12.26 8.19
CA VAL A 99 11.24 -12.24 9.56
C VAL A 99 10.38 -10.98 9.77
N ASP A 100 9.28 -11.11 10.52
CA ASP A 100 8.51 -9.97 10.99
C ASP A 100 9.04 -9.48 12.31
N ILE A 101 9.59 -8.28 12.34
CA ILE A 101 10.25 -7.68 13.49
C ILE A 101 9.50 -6.44 13.96
N VAL A 102 9.08 -6.41 15.20
CA VAL A 102 8.61 -5.17 15.84
C VAL A 102 9.65 -4.69 16.85
N LEU A 103 10.14 -3.47 16.63
CA LEU A 103 11.05 -2.79 17.54
C LEU A 103 10.23 -2.00 18.56
N GLY A 104 10.38 -2.33 19.85
CA GLY A 104 9.82 -1.61 20.97
C GLY A 104 10.82 -0.58 21.48
N LEU A 105 10.56 0.71 21.33
CA LEU A 105 11.47 1.79 21.68
C LEU A 105 10.94 2.59 22.85
N ASP A 106 11.72 2.65 23.92
CA ASP A 106 11.44 3.45 25.10
C ASP A 106 11.69 4.95 24.82
N LEU A 107 10.71 5.78 25.12
CA LEU A 107 10.79 7.24 25.07
C LEU A 107 10.53 7.88 26.45
N SER A 108 10.68 7.10 27.53
CA SER A 108 10.56 7.61 28.89
C SER A 108 11.65 8.61 29.22
N GLY A 109 11.43 9.36 30.30
CA GLY A 109 12.38 10.43 30.72
C GLY A 109 13.79 9.94 31.05
N SER A 110 13.95 8.68 31.46
CA SER A 110 15.28 8.07 31.72
C SER A 110 16.16 7.99 30.49
N MET A 111 15.59 7.88 29.29
CA MET A 111 16.31 7.88 28.02
C MET A 111 16.99 9.23 27.69
N TRP A 112 16.75 10.26 28.48
CA TRP A 112 17.46 11.55 28.39
C TRP A 112 18.86 11.52 29.03
N ALA A 113 19.21 10.47 29.79
CA ALA A 113 20.50 10.38 30.42
C ALA A 113 21.63 10.41 29.40
N HIS A 114 22.68 11.21 29.69
CA HIS A 114 23.85 11.41 28.84
C HIS A 114 25.04 10.61 29.39
N ASP A 115 24.84 9.31 29.55
CA ASP A 115 25.84 8.38 30.10
C ASP A 115 26.63 7.62 29.03
N PHE A 116 26.33 7.86 27.77
CA PHE A 116 27.11 7.36 26.65
C PHE A 116 28.06 8.43 26.08
N GLU A 117 29.25 8.01 25.72
CA GLU A 117 30.20 8.84 24.99
C GLU A 117 30.32 8.35 23.53
N VAL A 118 29.90 9.18 22.58
CA VAL A 118 30.11 8.94 21.15
C VAL A 118 31.05 9.97 20.58
N ARG A 119 32.25 9.54 20.13
CA ARG A 119 33.31 10.42 19.61
C ARG A 119 33.73 11.50 20.62
N ASN A 120 33.92 11.14 21.88
CA ASN A 120 34.23 12.05 22.97
C ASN A 120 33.20 13.15 23.26
N LYS A 121 31.94 12.92 22.92
CA LYS A 121 30.83 13.81 23.27
C LYS A 121 29.79 13.04 24.06
N PRO A 122 29.32 13.58 25.21
CA PRO A 122 28.22 13.04 25.94
C PRO A 122 26.97 12.99 25.03
N THR A 123 26.34 11.86 24.93
CA THR A 123 25.22 11.62 24.05
C THR A 123 24.08 10.94 24.83
N ASP A 124 22.84 11.38 24.60
CA ASP A 124 21.68 10.78 25.25
C ASP A 124 21.44 9.35 24.77
N ARG A 125 20.83 8.54 25.64
CA ARG A 125 20.54 7.13 25.37
C ARG A 125 19.69 6.93 24.11
N LEU A 126 18.65 7.77 23.92
CA LEU A 126 17.78 7.68 22.76
C LEU A 126 18.55 7.86 21.45
N SER A 127 19.47 8.82 21.40
CA SER A 127 20.29 9.07 20.20
C SER A 127 21.22 7.91 19.86
N VAL A 128 21.76 7.23 20.87
CA VAL A 128 22.57 6.02 20.68
C VAL A 128 21.72 4.87 20.18
N VAL A 129 20.59 4.63 20.83
CA VAL A 129 19.66 3.56 20.45
C VAL A 129 19.13 3.74 19.03
N LYS A 130 18.82 4.97 18.62
CA LYS A 130 18.39 5.25 17.24
C LYS A 130 19.44 4.86 16.20
N LYS A 131 20.73 5.15 16.46
CA LYS A 131 21.83 4.75 15.57
C LYS A 131 21.94 3.23 15.44
N VAL A 132 21.85 2.52 16.57
CA VAL A 132 21.86 1.06 16.58
C VAL A 132 20.68 0.47 15.81
N ILE A 133 19.50 1.04 15.99
CA ILE A 133 18.29 0.63 15.24
C ILE A 133 18.47 0.93 13.74
N GLU A 134 19.02 2.09 13.37
CA GLU A 134 19.27 2.43 11.97
C GLU A 134 20.21 1.41 11.31
N GLU A 135 21.31 1.05 11.96
CA GLU A 135 22.24 0.04 11.47
C GLU A 135 21.58 -1.33 11.37
N PHE A 136 20.83 -1.73 12.42
CA PHE A 136 20.06 -2.97 12.43
C PHE A 136 19.07 -3.08 11.27
N ILE A 137 18.35 -1.98 10.94
CA ILE A 137 17.39 -1.95 9.83
C ILE A 137 18.10 -2.09 8.49
N ARG A 138 19.23 -1.38 8.29
CA ARG A 138 20.01 -1.39 7.04
C ARG A 138 20.59 -2.76 6.71
N GLU A 139 20.93 -3.55 7.73
CA GLU A 139 21.47 -4.91 7.57
C GLU A 139 20.41 -5.98 7.23
N ARG A 140 19.12 -5.60 7.20
CA ARG A 140 17.99 -6.56 7.07
C ARG A 140 17.04 -6.21 5.92
N PRO A 141 17.52 -6.18 4.67
CA PRO A 141 16.75 -5.68 3.53
C PRO A 141 15.49 -6.52 3.21
N ASP A 142 15.45 -7.77 3.65
CA ASP A 142 14.37 -8.70 3.33
C ASP A 142 13.36 -8.88 4.48
N ASP A 143 13.63 -8.30 5.67
CA ASP A 143 12.75 -8.40 6.83
C ASP A 143 11.71 -7.29 6.87
N ARG A 144 10.49 -7.57 7.31
CA ARG A 144 9.50 -6.54 7.57
C ARG A 144 9.70 -5.97 8.97
N ILE A 145 9.91 -4.67 9.04
CA ILE A 145 10.19 -3.99 10.30
C ILE A 145 9.11 -2.97 10.61
N GLY A 146 8.63 -2.98 11.86
CA GLY A 146 7.72 -1.99 12.41
C GLY A 146 8.26 -1.43 13.72
N ILE A 147 7.78 -0.24 14.14
CA ILE A 147 8.22 0.43 15.38
C ILE A 147 7.00 0.72 16.25
N VAL A 148 7.09 0.31 17.51
CA VAL A 148 6.20 0.71 18.60
C VAL A 148 7.04 1.51 19.59
N ALA A 149 6.79 2.79 19.73
CA ALA A 149 7.39 3.60 20.79
C ALA A 149 6.50 3.54 22.05
N PHE A 150 7.08 3.69 23.22
CA PHE A 150 6.32 3.75 24.46
C PHE A 150 6.95 4.67 25.50
N SER A 151 6.13 5.19 26.37
CA SER A 151 6.44 5.85 27.63
C SER A 151 5.38 5.37 28.64
N GLY A 152 4.56 6.21 29.24
CA GLY A 152 3.40 5.77 30.04
C GLY A 152 2.32 5.02 29.25
N ALA A 153 2.32 5.17 27.91
CA ALA A 153 1.44 4.43 26.99
C ALA A 153 2.19 4.04 25.71
N PRO A 154 1.78 2.97 25.02
CA PRO A 154 2.38 2.58 23.75
C PRO A 154 1.79 3.37 22.58
N TYR A 155 2.62 3.67 21.57
CA TYR A 155 2.25 4.35 20.34
C TYR A 155 2.83 3.63 19.12
N LEU A 156 2.00 3.37 18.10
CA LEU A 156 2.46 2.78 16.85
C LEU A 156 3.09 3.86 15.97
N VAL A 157 4.41 3.81 15.80
CA VAL A 157 5.19 4.76 14.98
C VAL A 157 5.18 4.35 13.53
N SER A 158 5.48 3.08 13.25
CA SER A 158 5.47 2.52 11.90
C SER A 158 4.88 1.12 11.91
N PRO A 159 3.92 0.82 10.99
CA PRO A 159 3.47 -0.55 10.80
C PRO A 159 4.59 -1.41 10.21
N LEU A 160 4.42 -2.74 10.27
CA LEU A 160 5.32 -3.69 9.60
C LEU A 160 5.36 -3.43 8.10
N THR A 161 6.56 -3.12 7.58
CA THR A 161 6.77 -2.82 6.16
C THR A 161 8.17 -3.20 5.70
N LEU A 162 8.34 -3.47 4.41
CA LEU A 162 9.64 -3.60 3.74
C LEU A 162 10.20 -2.24 3.29
N ASN A 163 9.43 -1.16 3.41
CA ASN A 163 9.90 0.18 3.10
C ASN A 163 10.71 0.74 4.28
N HIS A 164 11.98 0.38 4.33
CA HIS A 164 12.88 0.77 5.42
C HIS A 164 13.16 2.27 5.45
N ASP A 165 13.16 2.95 4.32
CA ASP A 165 13.33 4.41 4.28
C ASP A 165 12.20 5.11 5.05
N TRP A 166 10.97 4.64 4.89
CA TRP A 166 9.82 5.11 5.67
C TRP A 166 9.99 4.85 7.17
N VAL A 167 10.50 3.67 7.55
CA VAL A 167 10.73 3.32 8.96
C VAL A 167 11.79 4.22 9.56
N LEU A 168 12.90 4.44 8.85
CA LEU A 168 14.01 5.30 9.27
C LEU A 168 13.58 6.76 9.42
N GLU A 169 12.80 7.29 8.49
CA GLU A 169 12.26 8.64 8.56
C GLU A 169 11.38 8.85 9.81
N ASN A 170 10.53 7.88 10.13
CA ASN A 170 9.71 7.94 11.34
C ASN A 170 10.52 7.75 12.62
N LEU A 171 11.55 6.89 12.60
CA LEU A 171 12.49 6.74 13.71
C LEU A 171 13.21 8.06 14.02
N ASP A 172 13.66 8.79 13.00
CA ASP A 172 14.35 10.06 13.18
C ASP A 172 13.47 11.14 13.83
N ARG A 173 12.18 11.13 13.54
CA ARG A 173 11.20 12.09 14.10
C ARG A 173 10.91 11.89 15.58
N LEU A 174 11.18 10.72 16.15
CA LEU A 174 10.91 10.43 17.55
C LEU A 174 11.74 11.31 18.48
N ARG A 175 11.12 11.80 19.53
CA ARG A 175 11.76 12.58 20.60
C ARG A 175 11.23 12.13 21.95
N ILE A 176 12.05 12.26 22.98
CA ILE A 176 11.57 12.10 24.37
C ILE A 176 10.48 13.12 24.62
N GLY A 177 9.38 12.70 25.26
CA GLY A 177 8.21 13.54 25.48
C GLY A 177 7.25 13.61 24.27
N SER A 178 7.48 12.87 23.21
CA SER A 178 6.50 12.74 22.10
C SER A 178 5.21 12.05 22.53
N ILE A 179 5.26 11.27 23.61
CA ILE A 179 4.11 10.62 24.25
C ILE A 179 3.79 11.38 25.53
N PRO A 180 2.57 11.94 25.67
CA PRO A 180 2.20 12.78 26.84
C PRO A 180 2.23 12.03 28.17
N GLU A 181 1.87 10.74 28.15
CA GLU A 181 1.82 9.88 29.33
C GLU A 181 3.23 9.57 29.82
N GLN A 182 3.51 9.89 31.07
CA GLN A 182 4.80 9.63 31.69
C GLN A 182 4.86 8.23 32.31
N GLY A 183 6.08 7.69 32.37
CA GLY A 183 6.36 6.34 32.90
C GLY A 183 6.88 5.41 31.81
N THR A 184 6.93 4.11 32.13
CA THR A 184 7.49 3.06 31.26
C THR A 184 6.51 1.88 31.21
N ALA A 185 5.70 1.83 30.17
CA ALA A 185 4.60 0.85 29.99
C ALA A 185 5.04 -0.34 29.12
N ILE A 186 6.03 -1.12 29.60
CA ILE A 186 6.64 -2.23 28.85
C ILE A 186 5.59 -3.28 28.45
N GLY A 187 4.75 -3.74 29.40
CA GLY A 187 3.76 -4.76 29.13
C GLY A 187 2.74 -4.35 28.08
N SER A 188 2.30 -3.09 28.13
CA SER A 188 1.38 -2.53 27.12
C SER A 188 2.04 -2.40 25.74
N ALA A 189 3.34 -2.07 25.69
CA ALA A 189 4.12 -2.02 24.43
C ALA A 189 4.26 -3.41 23.81
N ILE A 190 4.59 -4.42 24.60
CA ILE A 190 4.62 -5.83 24.15
C ILE A 190 3.24 -6.24 23.64
N GLY A 191 2.16 -5.94 24.37
CA GLY A 191 0.79 -6.27 23.96
C GLY A 191 0.41 -5.64 22.60
N MET A 192 0.80 -4.38 22.38
CA MET A 192 0.61 -3.72 21.08
C MET A 192 1.42 -4.41 19.99
N ALA A 193 2.68 -4.74 20.23
CA ALA A 193 3.56 -5.42 19.27
C ALA A 193 3.01 -6.81 18.91
N VAL A 194 2.58 -7.59 19.89
CA VAL A 194 1.94 -8.91 19.69
C VAL A 194 0.70 -8.78 18.81
N ASN A 195 -0.17 -7.80 19.08
CA ASN A 195 -1.37 -7.57 18.27
C ASN A 195 -1.03 -7.22 16.80
N ARG A 196 0.10 -6.56 16.54
CA ARG A 196 0.55 -6.28 15.17
C ARG A 196 1.10 -7.51 14.48
N LEU A 197 1.93 -8.29 15.17
CA LEU A 197 2.55 -9.51 14.65
C LEU A 197 1.54 -10.65 14.46
N ASN A 198 0.53 -10.76 15.33
CA ASN A 198 -0.47 -11.82 15.23
C ASN A 198 -1.36 -11.71 13.99
N LYS A 199 -1.50 -10.51 13.42
CA LYS A 199 -2.24 -10.28 12.17
C LYS A 199 -1.47 -10.69 10.92
N GLN A 200 -0.20 -11.03 11.06
CA GLN A 200 0.67 -11.44 9.95
C GLN A 200 0.71 -12.95 9.81
N LYS A 201 0.90 -13.41 8.58
CA LYS A 201 0.99 -14.85 8.24
C LYS A 201 2.42 -15.39 8.22
N SER A 202 3.39 -14.58 8.61
CA SER A 202 4.82 -14.98 8.64
C SER A 202 5.07 -16.10 9.63
N GLU A 203 5.95 -17.03 9.27
CA GLU A 203 6.37 -18.15 10.14
C GLU A 203 7.26 -17.68 11.27
N SER A 204 8.12 -16.68 11.03
CA SER A 204 9.06 -16.12 12.00
C SER A 204 8.64 -14.73 12.42
N ARG A 205 8.33 -14.56 13.70
CA ARG A 205 7.87 -13.30 14.29
C ARG A 205 8.63 -13.03 15.59
N LEU A 206 9.17 -11.83 15.74
CA LEU A 206 9.88 -11.44 16.93
C LEU A 206 9.67 -9.98 17.33
N ILE A 207 9.88 -9.72 18.61
CA ILE A 207 9.87 -8.39 19.21
C ILE A 207 11.27 -8.13 19.75
N VAL A 208 11.86 -6.96 19.46
CA VAL A 208 13.07 -6.47 20.09
C VAL A 208 12.70 -5.26 20.93
N LEU A 209 12.83 -5.37 22.23
CA LEU A 209 12.49 -4.31 23.18
C LEU A 209 13.77 -3.61 23.62
N LEU A 210 13.83 -2.30 23.43
CA LEU A 210 14.94 -1.46 23.86
C LEU A 210 14.43 -0.49 24.94
N THR A 211 14.91 -0.71 26.18
CA THR A 211 14.51 0.06 27.37
C THR A 211 15.65 0.16 28.36
N ASP A 212 15.68 1.19 29.16
CA ASP A 212 16.62 1.37 30.28
C ASP A 212 15.96 1.25 31.65
N GLY A 213 14.62 1.08 31.66
CA GLY A 213 13.83 1.15 32.88
C GLY A 213 13.06 -0.10 33.25
N ALA A 214 12.52 -0.07 34.47
CA ALA A 214 11.55 -1.05 34.96
C ALA A 214 10.13 -0.60 34.59
N ASN A 215 9.22 -1.57 34.40
CA ASN A 215 7.81 -1.28 34.17
C ASN A 215 7.20 -0.58 35.38
N ASN A 216 6.67 0.61 35.19
CA ASN A 216 6.02 1.40 36.24
C ASN A 216 4.70 2.05 35.77
N ALA A 217 4.27 1.77 34.54
CA ALA A 217 3.05 2.29 33.94
C ALA A 217 2.40 1.25 33.00
N GLY A 218 1.21 1.57 32.50
CA GLY A 218 0.46 0.72 31.59
C GLY A 218 -0.53 -0.20 32.30
N GLN A 219 -1.41 -0.84 31.54
CA GLN A 219 -2.50 -1.68 32.04
C GLN A 219 -2.14 -3.18 32.07
N ILE A 220 -1.08 -3.57 31.40
CA ILE A 220 -0.68 -4.97 31.23
C ILE A 220 0.70 -5.17 31.86
N GLU A 221 0.81 -6.19 32.72
CA GLU A 221 2.10 -6.56 33.31
C GLU A 221 3.01 -7.20 32.24
N PRO A 222 4.34 -6.94 32.26
CA PRO A 222 5.28 -7.46 31.27
C PRO A 222 5.26 -8.98 31.15
N VAL A 223 5.13 -9.69 32.28
CA VAL A 223 5.08 -11.17 32.31
C VAL A 223 3.83 -11.68 31.60
N GLN A 224 2.68 -11.09 31.86
CA GLN A 224 1.42 -11.46 31.20
C GLN A 224 1.49 -11.19 29.68
N ALA A 225 2.08 -10.07 29.28
CA ALA A 225 2.30 -9.77 27.88
C ALA A 225 3.27 -10.75 27.20
N ALA A 226 4.29 -11.21 27.91
CA ALA A 226 5.22 -12.21 27.42
C ALA A 226 4.57 -13.60 27.29
N GLU A 227 3.71 -14.01 28.21
CA GLU A 227 2.91 -15.23 28.12
C GLU A 227 1.97 -15.19 26.90
N ALA A 228 1.32 -14.04 26.67
CA ALA A 228 0.52 -13.83 25.47
C ALA A 228 1.38 -13.96 24.20
N ALA A 229 2.56 -13.36 24.15
CA ALA A 229 3.49 -13.51 23.02
C ALA A 229 3.89 -14.99 22.77
N ALA A 230 4.19 -15.72 23.84
CA ALA A 230 4.54 -17.14 23.78
C ALA A 230 3.38 -17.98 23.19
N SER A 231 2.13 -17.70 23.56
CA SER A 231 0.95 -18.41 23.03
C SER A 231 0.81 -18.24 21.51
N PHE A 232 1.28 -17.11 20.96
CA PHE A 232 1.33 -16.84 19.53
C PHE A 232 2.66 -17.21 18.86
N LYS A 233 3.58 -17.90 19.58
CA LYS A 233 4.92 -18.27 19.12
C LYS A 233 5.77 -17.06 18.68
N ILE A 234 5.59 -15.92 19.35
CA ILE A 234 6.37 -14.70 19.10
C ILE A 234 7.50 -14.66 20.14
N LYS A 235 8.75 -14.52 19.65
CA LYS A 235 9.93 -14.40 20.53
C LYS A 235 10.14 -12.94 20.92
N ILE A 236 10.54 -12.73 22.17
CA ILE A 236 10.88 -11.39 22.69
C ILE A 236 12.35 -11.37 23.06
N TYR A 237 13.07 -10.40 22.54
CA TYR A 237 14.44 -10.06 22.92
C TYR A 237 14.44 -8.71 23.61
N THR A 238 15.12 -8.62 24.75
CA THR A 238 15.24 -7.37 25.50
C THR A 238 16.68 -6.90 25.47
N ILE A 239 16.89 -5.61 25.18
CA ILE A 239 18.17 -4.96 25.14
C ILE A 239 18.13 -3.79 26.13
N GLY A 240 19.01 -3.84 27.13
CA GLY A 240 19.16 -2.75 28.10
C GLY A 240 19.87 -1.56 27.46
N ALA A 241 19.27 -0.38 27.51
CA ALA A 241 19.83 0.88 26.98
C ALA A 241 20.43 1.75 28.12
N GLY A 242 21.34 1.22 28.90
CA GLY A 242 21.98 1.90 30.04
C GLY A 242 23.22 1.17 30.55
N GLN A 243 24.01 1.87 31.37
CA GLN A 243 25.13 1.30 32.10
C GLN A 243 24.69 0.87 33.50
#